data_49f6e3c22e194f7333ff3944233d8918
#
_entry.id   49f6e3c22e194f7333ff3944233d8918
#
_cell.length_a   1.000
_cell.length_b   1.000
_cell.length_c   1.000
_cell.angle_alpha   90.00
_cell.angle_beta   90.00
_cell.angle_gamma   90.00
#
_symmetry.space_group_name_H-M   'P 1'
#
loop_
_entity.id
_entity.type
_entity.pdbx_description
1 polymer ?
#
loop_
_entity_poly.entity_id
_entity_poly.type
_entity_poly.pdbx_seq_one_letter_code
_entity_poly.pdbx_strand_id
1 'polypeptide(L)'
;CYDDWGDFEHVKRVDTGLLGAELTTDQASGKYKISKIYAGENWNESRRSPLTEQGVNVKEGDYLIAINGTELNGSMNPYELLENTVGKTAELTVNSKPETSGAKTYTIRPIASELELLNLNWVMERRKMVDKLSGGKIGYIYVPNTSTDGNRELYRGMYEYNEKDALIIDDRYNGGGFIPDVMTNLLERKTLSYWQRNGLSAMKTPGIAHNGPKVMLTNGYSSSGGDAFPYYFRKKGLGTIIGTRTWGGLVGMSGNAGLVDGGYISVPQFGIYDENEQWIIEGVGVSPDIEVVDRPEQLAKGIDPCIEKAVEVLLKQLQDNPVKKVNAPAPPDRSKWNEQMK
;
A
#
# COMPACT_ATOMS: atom_id res chain seq x y z
N CYS A 1 17.25 -22.49 2.40
CA CYS A 1 17.08 -21.59 1.28
C CYS A 1 18.45 -21.10 0.81
N TYR A 2 18.74 -21.23 -0.45
CA TYR A 2 20.01 -20.78 -1.07
C TYR A 2 19.74 -19.45 -1.75
N ASP A 3 20.60 -18.47 -1.57
CA ASP A 3 20.47 -17.16 -2.25
C ASP A 3 21.58 -17.00 -3.28
N ASP A 4 21.28 -16.29 -4.38
CA ASP A 4 22.01 -16.25 -5.66
C ASP A 4 23.38 -15.51 -5.62
N TRP A 5 23.96 -15.34 -4.47
CA TRP A 5 25.33 -14.80 -4.32
C TRP A 5 26.29 -15.98 -4.23
N GLY A 6 27.01 -16.21 -5.29
CA GLY A 6 27.96 -17.31 -5.37
C GLY A 6 28.73 -17.23 -6.68
N ASP A 7 29.37 -18.33 -7.04
CA ASP A 7 30.26 -18.44 -8.20
C ASP A 7 29.44 -18.63 -9.51
N PHE A 8 28.56 -17.65 -9.79
CA PHE A 8 27.75 -17.63 -11.00
C PHE A 8 28.44 -16.86 -12.14
N GLU A 9 28.19 -17.30 -13.36
CA GLU A 9 28.62 -16.57 -14.55
C GLU A 9 28.02 -15.15 -14.58
N HIS A 10 28.87 -14.14 -14.68
CA HIS A 10 28.43 -12.76 -14.76
C HIS A 10 27.84 -12.45 -16.14
N VAL A 11 26.52 -12.49 -16.22
CA VAL A 11 25.80 -12.05 -17.42
C VAL A 11 25.77 -10.52 -17.47
N LYS A 12 26.19 -9.96 -18.61
CA LYS A 12 26.07 -8.53 -18.86
C LYS A 12 24.58 -8.15 -18.89
N ARG A 13 24.11 -7.43 -17.88
CA ARG A 13 22.74 -6.91 -17.85
C ARG A 13 22.66 -5.62 -18.68
N VAL A 14 21.52 -5.45 -19.37
CA VAL A 14 21.16 -4.22 -20.07
C VAL A 14 20.06 -3.56 -19.25
N ASP A 15 20.34 -2.37 -18.72
CA ASP A 15 19.37 -1.61 -17.96
C ASP A 15 18.41 -0.90 -18.92
N THR A 16 17.16 -1.28 -18.91
CA THR A 16 16.12 -0.65 -19.73
C THR A 16 15.38 0.41 -18.92
N GLY A 17 15.32 1.63 -19.44
CA GLY A 17 14.56 2.72 -18.84
C GLY A 17 13.07 2.51 -19.03
N LEU A 18 12.29 2.76 -17.97
CA LEU A 18 10.83 2.62 -17.97
C LEU A 18 10.16 3.99 -17.84
N LEU A 19 8.94 4.10 -18.36
CA LEU A 19 8.23 5.38 -18.51
C LEU A 19 7.25 5.68 -17.38
N GLY A 20 6.90 4.70 -16.56
CA GLY A 20 5.80 4.81 -15.59
C GLY A 20 4.43 4.81 -16.28
N ALA A 21 4.28 4.04 -17.36
CA ALA A 21 3.07 4.06 -18.19
C ALA A 21 2.85 2.73 -18.93
N GLU A 22 1.59 2.44 -19.24
CA GLU A 22 1.23 1.34 -20.13
C GLU A 22 1.15 1.83 -21.58
N LEU A 23 1.74 1.07 -22.49
CA LEU A 23 1.68 1.30 -23.93
C LEU A 23 0.83 0.22 -24.60
N THR A 24 -0.10 0.63 -25.46
CA THR A 24 -0.91 -0.27 -26.27
C THR A 24 -0.76 0.10 -27.74
N THR A 25 -0.77 -0.91 -28.63
CA THR A 25 -0.78 -0.65 -30.06
C THR A 25 -2.20 -0.31 -30.52
N ASP A 26 -2.36 0.87 -31.10
CA ASP A 26 -3.59 1.23 -31.80
C ASP A 26 -3.63 0.51 -33.15
N GLN A 27 -4.54 -0.43 -33.31
CA GLN A 27 -4.65 -1.27 -34.50
C GLN A 27 -4.98 -0.47 -35.78
N ALA A 28 -5.67 0.66 -35.65
CA ALA A 28 -6.07 1.46 -36.79
C ALA A 28 -4.90 2.27 -37.38
N SER A 29 -4.02 2.80 -36.53
CA SER A 29 -2.88 3.63 -36.97
C SER A 29 -1.55 2.88 -36.98
N GLY A 30 -1.47 1.72 -36.34
CA GLY A 30 -0.22 1.00 -36.13
C GLY A 30 0.79 1.75 -35.25
N LYS A 31 0.36 2.72 -34.45
CA LYS A 31 1.19 3.50 -33.55
C LYS A 31 0.96 3.09 -32.09
N TYR A 32 1.94 3.35 -31.22
CA TYR A 32 1.79 3.16 -29.80
C TYR A 32 0.97 4.28 -29.16
N LYS A 33 0.03 3.90 -28.31
CA LYS A 33 -0.80 4.80 -27.52
C LYS A 33 -0.50 4.62 -26.03
N ILE A 34 -0.35 5.71 -25.31
CA ILE A 34 -0.21 5.71 -23.85
C ILE A 34 -1.60 5.46 -23.27
N SER A 35 -1.86 4.22 -22.85
CA SER A 35 -3.16 3.81 -22.35
C SER A 35 -3.39 4.19 -20.88
N LYS A 36 -2.31 4.21 -20.08
CA LYS A 36 -2.34 4.58 -18.67
C LYS A 36 -1.02 5.24 -18.27
N ILE A 37 -1.11 6.23 -17.38
CA ILE A 37 0.05 6.85 -16.73
C ILE A 37 -0.06 6.59 -15.22
N TYR A 38 0.97 5.99 -14.65
CA TYR A 38 1.05 5.78 -13.21
C TYR A 38 1.51 7.07 -12.54
N ALA A 39 0.60 7.75 -11.86
CA ALA A 39 0.92 8.96 -11.12
C ALA A 39 1.84 8.64 -9.93
N GLY A 40 2.96 9.33 -9.85
CA GLY A 40 3.94 9.17 -8.78
C GLY A 40 3.80 10.21 -7.67
N GLU A 41 4.70 10.09 -6.70
CA GLU A 41 4.98 11.10 -5.68
C GLU A 41 6.36 11.70 -6.02
N ASN A 42 6.42 12.63 -6.99
CA ASN A 42 7.67 13.09 -7.61
C ASN A 42 8.66 13.82 -6.67
N TRP A 43 8.28 14.08 -5.42
CA TRP A 43 9.19 14.47 -4.34
C TRP A 43 9.94 13.29 -3.71
N ASN A 44 9.56 12.05 -4.05
CA ASN A 44 10.17 10.81 -3.58
C ASN A 44 10.77 10.07 -4.77
N GLU A 45 12.10 9.95 -4.83
CA GLU A 45 12.79 9.36 -5.98
C GLU A 45 12.36 7.92 -6.27
N SER A 46 12.03 7.11 -5.24
CA SER A 46 11.56 5.74 -5.44
C SER A 46 10.15 5.63 -6.05
N ARG A 47 9.37 6.70 -5.98
CA ARG A 47 7.99 6.79 -6.50
C ARG A 47 7.86 7.86 -7.58
N ARG A 48 8.94 8.21 -8.23
CA ARG A 48 8.97 9.20 -9.29
C ARG A 48 8.36 8.63 -10.57
N SER A 49 7.46 9.38 -11.20
CA SER A 49 6.84 9.04 -12.48
C SER A 49 7.35 9.98 -13.57
N PRO A 50 8.11 9.49 -14.54
CA PRO A 50 8.72 10.31 -15.59
C PRO A 50 7.73 11.17 -16.38
N LEU A 51 6.54 10.64 -16.65
CA LEU A 51 5.53 11.34 -17.46
C LEU A 51 4.69 12.35 -16.68
N THR A 52 4.84 12.42 -15.35
CA THR A 52 4.15 13.41 -14.50
C THR A 52 5.09 14.44 -13.88
N GLU A 53 6.36 14.48 -14.31
CA GLU A 53 7.32 15.48 -13.86
C GLU A 53 6.93 16.89 -14.35
N GLN A 54 7.40 17.90 -13.63
CA GLN A 54 7.14 19.30 -13.99
C GLN A 54 7.69 19.59 -15.39
N GLY A 55 6.85 20.19 -16.23
CA GLY A 55 7.18 20.52 -17.61
C GLY A 55 6.84 19.41 -18.62
N VAL A 56 6.50 18.20 -18.17
CA VAL A 56 6.05 17.10 -19.01
C VAL A 56 4.52 17.10 -19.07
N ASN A 57 3.95 17.41 -20.24
CA ASN A 57 2.48 17.50 -20.45
C ASN A 57 1.99 16.36 -21.35
N VAL A 58 2.34 15.14 -21.00
CA VAL A 58 1.87 13.90 -21.65
C VAL A 58 0.58 13.45 -20.97
N LYS A 59 -0.37 12.95 -21.75
CA LYS A 59 -1.68 12.52 -21.25
C LYS A 59 -1.98 11.08 -21.67
N GLU A 60 -2.80 10.42 -20.90
CA GLU A 60 -3.45 9.19 -21.34
C GLU A 60 -4.24 9.44 -22.63
N GLY A 61 -4.06 8.56 -23.58
CA GLY A 61 -4.61 8.71 -24.92
C GLY A 61 -3.69 9.34 -25.95
N ASP A 62 -2.57 9.98 -25.56
CA ASP A 62 -1.57 10.47 -26.49
C ASP A 62 -0.83 9.30 -27.16
N TYR A 63 -0.35 9.56 -28.39
CA TYR A 63 0.46 8.63 -29.16
C TYR A 63 1.95 8.90 -28.92
N LEU A 64 2.71 7.85 -28.69
CA LEU A 64 4.17 7.91 -28.64
C LEU A 64 4.69 7.80 -30.07
N ILE A 65 5.14 8.92 -30.61
CA ILE A 65 5.56 9.07 -32.01
C ILE A 65 7.01 8.67 -32.22
N ALA A 66 7.91 9.13 -31.33
CA ALA A 66 9.33 8.83 -31.42
C ALA A 66 9.98 8.80 -30.03
N ILE A 67 11.09 8.06 -29.93
CA ILE A 67 12.01 8.04 -28.79
C ILE A 67 13.42 8.36 -29.29
N ASN A 68 14.08 9.33 -28.64
CA ASN A 68 15.43 9.78 -29.01
C ASN A 68 15.58 10.07 -30.52
N GLY A 69 14.56 10.69 -31.12
CA GLY A 69 14.51 11.03 -32.55
C GLY A 69 14.18 9.86 -33.48
N THR A 70 14.10 8.63 -32.99
CA THR A 70 13.72 7.46 -33.79
C THR A 70 12.21 7.28 -33.80
N GLU A 71 11.59 7.40 -34.98
CA GLU A 71 10.14 7.23 -35.14
C GLU A 71 9.71 5.80 -34.86
N LEU A 72 8.64 5.64 -34.08
CA LEU A 72 8.07 4.37 -33.70
C LEU A 72 6.94 3.92 -34.63
N ASN A 73 6.86 2.60 -34.84
CA ASN A 73 5.69 1.94 -35.39
C ASN A 73 5.35 0.71 -34.53
N GLY A 74 4.16 0.17 -34.67
CA GLY A 74 3.66 -0.90 -33.81
C GLY A 74 4.35 -2.27 -33.94
N SER A 75 5.33 -2.42 -34.87
CA SER A 75 6.16 -3.63 -34.99
C SER A 75 7.50 -3.52 -34.25
N MET A 76 7.88 -2.33 -33.80
CA MET A 76 9.12 -2.07 -33.04
C MET A 76 8.84 -2.27 -31.56
N ASN A 77 9.84 -2.75 -30.83
CA ASN A 77 9.78 -2.73 -29.37
C ASN A 77 10.23 -1.34 -28.86
N PRO A 78 9.37 -0.51 -28.26
CA PRO A 78 9.75 0.85 -27.83
C PRO A 78 10.84 0.84 -26.74
N TYR A 79 10.94 -0.24 -25.97
CA TYR A 79 11.91 -0.36 -24.89
C TYR A 79 13.34 -0.59 -25.37
N GLU A 80 13.57 -1.05 -26.59
CA GLU A 80 14.92 -1.11 -27.20
C GLU A 80 15.54 0.28 -27.30
N LEU A 81 14.73 1.31 -27.58
CA LEU A 81 15.19 2.70 -27.65
C LEU A 81 15.43 3.36 -26.28
N LEU A 82 15.07 2.65 -25.22
CA LEU A 82 15.27 3.05 -23.82
C LEU A 82 16.36 2.24 -23.10
N GLU A 83 17.06 1.35 -23.83
CA GLU A 83 18.20 0.62 -23.27
C GLU A 83 19.31 1.58 -22.81
N ASN A 84 19.88 1.30 -21.64
CA ASN A 84 20.95 2.09 -21.01
C ASN A 84 20.56 3.56 -20.76
N THR A 85 19.26 3.89 -20.59
CA THR A 85 18.77 5.24 -20.30
C THR A 85 18.45 5.48 -18.82
N VAL A 86 18.51 4.44 -17.98
CA VAL A 86 18.36 4.60 -16.52
C VAL A 86 19.42 5.57 -15.99
N GLY A 87 18.98 6.57 -15.20
CA GLY A 87 19.87 7.64 -14.69
C GLY A 87 20.33 8.67 -15.72
N LYS A 88 19.83 8.59 -16.97
CA LYS A 88 20.09 9.54 -18.04
C LYS A 88 18.77 10.18 -18.51
N THR A 89 18.89 11.14 -19.42
CA THR A 89 17.73 11.72 -20.09
C THR A 89 17.40 10.97 -21.37
N ALA A 90 16.11 10.93 -21.71
CA ALA A 90 15.60 10.47 -22.99
C ALA A 90 14.59 11.47 -23.54
N GLU A 91 14.45 11.56 -24.84
CA GLU A 91 13.49 12.42 -25.51
C GLU A 91 12.29 11.60 -25.96
N LEU A 92 11.10 12.01 -25.55
CA LEU A 92 9.83 11.42 -26.02
C LEU A 92 9.10 12.44 -26.88
N THR A 93 8.82 12.07 -28.13
CA THR A 93 7.94 12.84 -29.03
C THR A 93 6.55 12.25 -28.96
N VAL A 94 5.56 13.03 -28.55
CA VAL A 94 4.17 12.63 -28.37
C VAL A 94 3.20 13.55 -29.08
N ASN A 95 2.03 13.03 -29.43
CA ASN A 95 0.96 13.81 -30.05
C ASN A 95 -0.41 13.23 -29.63
N SER A 96 -1.43 14.05 -29.63
CA SER A 96 -2.83 13.63 -29.45
C SER A 96 -3.39 12.86 -30.65
N LYS A 97 -2.70 12.90 -31.81
CA LYS A 97 -3.01 12.16 -33.03
C LYS A 97 -1.83 11.28 -33.44
N PRO A 98 -2.08 10.19 -34.20
CA PRO A 98 -1.03 9.25 -34.61
C PRO A 98 -0.16 9.80 -35.78
N GLU A 99 0.26 11.05 -35.72
CA GLU A 99 0.98 11.78 -36.76
C GLU A 99 2.12 12.63 -36.18
N THR A 100 3.14 12.89 -36.97
CA THR A 100 4.29 13.70 -36.56
C THR A 100 3.96 15.20 -36.57
N SER A 101 3.02 15.64 -37.41
CA SER A 101 2.62 17.04 -37.50
C SER A 101 1.98 17.51 -36.19
N GLY A 102 2.52 18.58 -35.58
CA GLY A 102 2.07 19.10 -34.29
C GLY A 102 2.51 18.31 -33.06
N ALA A 103 3.35 17.28 -33.25
CA ALA A 103 3.93 16.53 -32.13
C ALA A 103 4.83 17.43 -31.27
N LYS A 104 4.93 17.11 -29.99
CA LYS A 104 5.79 17.80 -29.01
C LYS A 104 6.82 16.83 -28.43
N THR A 105 8.03 17.32 -28.23
CA THR A 105 9.11 16.55 -27.62
C THR A 105 9.32 17.00 -26.18
N TYR A 106 9.41 16.05 -25.28
CA TYR A 106 9.70 16.24 -23.86
C TYR A 106 10.95 15.48 -23.49
N THR A 107 11.81 16.10 -22.70
CA THR A 107 12.95 15.43 -22.07
C THR A 107 12.48 14.84 -20.75
N ILE A 108 12.68 13.55 -20.58
CA ILE A 108 12.31 12.80 -19.37
C ILE A 108 13.53 12.09 -18.76
N ARG A 109 13.41 11.62 -17.54
CA ARG A 109 14.39 10.73 -16.89
C ARG A 109 13.74 9.37 -16.66
N PRO A 110 13.98 8.36 -17.50
CA PRO A 110 13.44 7.00 -17.31
C PRO A 110 13.84 6.42 -15.95
N ILE A 111 13.02 5.53 -15.43
CA ILE A 111 13.23 4.84 -14.14
C ILE A 111 13.63 3.39 -14.36
N ALA A 112 14.34 2.82 -13.40
CA ALA A 112 14.80 1.42 -13.46
C ALA A 112 13.69 0.40 -13.16
N SER A 113 12.66 0.81 -12.43
CA SER A 113 11.56 -0.07 -12.01
C SER A 113 10.29 0.74 -11.83
N GLU A 114 9.17 0.18 -12.25
CA GLU A 114 7.83 0.72 -12.05
C GLU A 114 7.11 0.10 -10.83
N LEU A 115 7.76 -0.82 -10.12
CA LEU A 115 7.12 -1.59 -9.05
C LEU A 115 6.48 -0.71 -7.98
N GLU A 116 7.19 0.33 -7.53
CA GLU A 116 6.68 1.29 -6.54
C GLU A 116 5.51 2.13 -7.07
N LEU A 117 5.51 2.48 -8.37
CA LEU A 117 4.40 3.18 -9.01
C LEU A 117 3.16 2.30 -9.14
N LEU A 118 3.35 1.04 -9.55
CA LEU A 118 2.28 0.04 -9.65
C LEU A 118 1.65 -0.21 -8.28
N ASN A 119 2.48 -0.38 -7.24
CA ASN A 119 2.02 -0.55 -5.87
C ASN A 119 1.25 0.69 -5.37
N LEU A 120 1.81 1.88 -5.56
CA LEU A 120 1.13 3.13 -5.19
C LEU A 120 -0.22 3.27 -5.89
N ASN A 121 -0.27 3.02 -7.20
CA ASN A 121 -1.52 3.05 -7.97
C ASN A 121 -2.53 2.03 -7.42
N TRP A 122 -2.10 0.79 -7.15
CA TRP A 122 -2.94 -0.25 -6.58
C TRP A 122 -3.54 0.19 -5.23
N VAL A 123 -2.74 0.73 -4.32
CA VAL A 123 -3.20 1.27 -3.03
C VAL A 123 -4.21 2.40 -3.20
N MET A 124 -3.92 3.35 -4.11
CA MET A 124 -4.81 4.50 -4.37
C MET A 124 -6.15 4.09 -4.97
N GLU A 125 -6.17 3.08 -5.84
CA GLU A 125 -7.42 2.53 -6.39
C GLU A 125 -8.27 1.87 -5.29
N ARG A 126 -7.66 1.12 -4.35
CA ARG A 126 -8.37 0.52 -3.21
C ARG A 126 -8.90 1.57 -2.25
N ARG A 127 -8.14 2.62 -1.97
CA ARG A 127 -8.63 3.77 -1.20
C ARG A 127 -9.88 4.39 -1.83
N LYS A 128 -9.85 4.66 -3.13
CA LYS A 128 -11.01 5.19 -3.87
C LYS A 128 -12.20 4.23 -3.82
N MET A 129 -11.95 2.93 -3.96
CA MET A 129 -12.99 1.91 -3.89
C MET A 129 -13.66 1.89 -2.52
N VAL A 130 -12.89 1.84 -1.43
CA VAL A 130 -13.43 1.86 -0.07
C VAL A 130 -14.20 3.15 0.20
N ASP A 131 -13.68 4.31 -0.20
CA ASP A 131 -14.37 5.58 -0.01
C ASP A 131 -15.72 5.60 -0.75
N LYS A 132 -15.73 5.17 -2.01
CA LYS A 132 -16.96 5.07 -2.83
C LYS A 132 -17.98 4.10 -2.23
N LEU A 133 -17.56 2.89 -1.87
CA LEU A 133 -18.45 1.84 -1.36
C LEU A 133 -19.02 2.19 0.02
N SER A 134 -18.25 2.86 0.86
CA SER A 134 -18.65 3.22 2.22
C SER A 134 -19.34 4.58 2.33
N GLY A 135 -19.44 5.36 1.23
CA GLY A 135 -19.89 6.75 1.27
C GLY A 135 -19.00 7.62 2.16
N GLY A 136 -17.70 7.38 2.14
CA GLY A 136 -16.70 8.15 2.88
C GLY A 136 -16.59 7.81 4.38
N LYS A 137 -17.26 6.78 4.88
CA LYS A 137 -17.28 6.45 6.32
C LYS A 137 -16.07 5.63 6.78
N ILE A 138 -15.45 4.87 5.89
CA ILE A 138 -14.40 3.91 6.22
C ILE A 138 -13.06 4.40 5.67
N GLY A 139 -12.01 4.35 6.50
CA GLY A 139 -10.62 4.57 6.08
C GLY A 139 -9.97 3.26 5.63
N TYR A 140 -9.03 3.36 4.67
CA TYR A 140 -8.26 2.22 4.18
C TYR A 140 -6.77 2.47 4.36
N ILE A 141 -6.09 1.55 5.05
CA ILE A 141 -4.66 1.61 5.35
C ILE A 141 -4.00 0.34 4.84
N TYR A 142 -3.13 0.47 3.84
CA TYR A 142 -2.28 -0.62 3.38
C TYR A 142 -0.99 -0.69 4.19
N VAL A 143 -0.61 -1.88 4.62
CA VAL A 143 0.57 -2.15 5.45
C VAL A 143 1.52 -3.08 4.70
N PRO A 144 2.51 -2.55 3.96
CA PRO A 144 3.39 -3.37 3.10
C PRO A 144 4.34 -4.29 3.86
N ASN A 145 4.64 -3.96 5.10
CA ASN A 145 5.51 -4.75 5.98
C ASN A 145 5.28 -4.39 7.45
N THR A 146 5.77 -5.21 8.36
CA THR A 146 5.80 -4.93 9.80
C THR A 146 7.18 -4.38 10.23
N SER A 147 7.69 -3.43 9.44
CA SER A 147 8.96 -2.70 9.63
C SER A 147 8.72 -1.19 9.50
N THR A 148 9.75 -0.44 9.17
CA THR A 148 9.73 1.03 9.10
C THR A 148 8.67 1.56 8.14
N ASP A 149 8.55 0.99 6.94
CA ASP A 149 7.64 1.51 5.92
C ASP A 149 6.18 1.26 6.30
N GLY A 150 5.84 0.03 6.68
CA GLY A 150 4.49 -0.29 7.11
C GLY A 150 4.08 0.45 8.37
N ASN A 151 5.00 0.64 9.31
CA ASN A 151 4.74 1.47 10.50
C ASN A 151 4.48 2.93 10.12
N ARG A 152 5.25 3.49 9.19
CA ARG A 152 5.03 4.85 8.67
C ARG A 152 3.65 4.97 8.00
N GLU A 153 3.29 4.01 7.12
CA GLU A 153 1.99 4.03 6.45
C GLU A 153 0.82 3.83 7.44
N LEU A 154 1.01 2.99 8.46
CA LEU A 154 0.01 2.80 9.51
C LEU A 154 -0.21 4.08 10.32
N TYR A 155 0.88 4.76 10.75
CA TYR A 155 0.77 6.04 11.47
C TYR A 155 0.12 7.13 10.61
N ARG A 156 0.51 7.24 9.34
CA ARG A 156 -0.09 8.20 8.38
C ARG A 156 -1.58 7.94 8.22
N GLY A 157 -1.96 6.68 7.97
CA GLY A 157 -3.36 6.31 7.79
C GLY A 157 -4.18 6.48 9.07
N MET A 158 -3.65 6.11 10.22
CA MET A 158 -4.31 6.33 11.50
C MET A 158 -4.52 7.83 11.81
N TYR A 159 -3.63 8.70 11.35
CA TYR A 159 -3.79 10.15 11.46
C TYR A 159 -4.80 10.68 10.44
N GLU A 160 -4.66 10.28 9.16
CA GLU A 160 -5.53 10.69 8.06
C GLU A 160 -7.00 10.30 8.30
N TYR A 161 -7.21 9.07 8.78
CA TYR A 161 -8.55 8.50 8.97
C TYR A 161 -9.03 8.53 10.42
N ASN A 162 -8.42 9.35 11.26
CA ASN A 162 -8.70 9.45 12.68
C ASN A 162 -10.17 9.79 13.00
N GLU A 163 -10.86 10.47 12.08
CA GLU A 163 -12.27 10.86 12.21
C GLU A 163 -13.24 10.00 11.38
N LYS A 164 -12.74 8.98 10.68
CA LYS A 164 -13.61 8.02 10.00
C LYS A 164 -14.31 7.12 11.03
N ASP A 165 -15.47 6.58 10.66
CA ASP A 165 -16.26 5.74 11.57
C ASP A 165 -15.65 4.34 11.73
N ALA A 166 -14.94 3.81 10.73
CA ALA A 166 -14.30 2.48 10.76
C ALA A 166 -13.00 2.45 9.94
N LEU A 167 -12.20 1.39 10.10
CA LEU A 167 -10.95 1.21 9.37
C LEU A 167 -10.85 -0.19 8.75
N ILE A 168 -10.31 -0.25 7.53
CA ILE A 168 -9.76 -1.46 6.92
C ILE A 168 -8.23 -1.36 6.99
N ILE A 169 -7.61 -2.38 7.57
CA ILE A 169 -6.16 -2.56 7.63
C ILE A 169 -5.82 -3.66 6.63
N ASP A 170 -5.16 -3.31 5.54
CA ASP A 170 -4.84 -4.28 4.49
C ASP A 170 -3.41 -4.80 4.68
N ASP A 171 -3.33 -6.04 5.15
CA ASP A 171 -2.11 -6.79 5.40
C ASP A 171 -1.76 -7.73 4.22
N ARG A 172 -2.54 -7.73 3.15
CA ARG A 172 -2.26 -8.54 1.96
C ARG A 172 -0.90 -8.16 1.38
N TYR A 173 -0.12 -9.16 0.99
CA TYR A 173 1.24 -8.98 0.45
C TYR A 173 2.24 -8.37 1.45
N ASN A 174 1.97 -8.41 2.75
CA ASN A 174 2.89 -7.93 3.77
C ASN A 174 4.14 -8.81 3.83
N GLY A 175 5.30 -8.22 3.56
CA GLY A 175 6.60 -8.91 3.51
C GLY A 175 7.24 -9.21 4.87
N GLY A 176 6.54 -8.95 5.98
CA GLY A 176 7.04 -9.21 7.34
C GLY A 176 7.86 -8.08 7.94
N GLY A 177 8.51 -8.39 9.05
CA GLY A 177 9.30 -7.46 9.88
C GLY A 177 9.16 -7.76 11.36
N PHE A 178 9.75 -6.93 12.24
CA PHE A 178 9.94 -7.24 13.65
C PHE A 178 9.07 -6.46 14.64
N ILE A 179 8.13 -5.62 14.17
CA ILE A 179 7.35 -4.74 15.06
C ILE A 179 5.82 -4.88 14.94
N PRO A 180 5.25 -6.07 14.64
CA PRO A 180 3.79 -6.21 14.52
C PRO A 180 3.06 -5.96 15.85
N ASP A 181 3.70 -6.23 16.99
CA ASP A 181 3.21 -5.93 18.33
C ASP A 181 3.06 -4.42 18.57
N VAL A 182 4.06 -3.61 18.19
CA VAL A 182 4.01 -2.14 18.27
C VAL A 182 2.88 -1.60 17.39
N MET A 183 2.70 -2.15 16.19
CA MET A 183 1.64 -1.75 15.27
C MET A 183 0.25 -2.09 15.82
N THR A 184 0.07 -3.26 16.41
CA THR A 184 -1.21 -3.60 17.08
C THR A 184 -1.49 -2.72 18.29
N ASN A 185 -0.48 -2.30 19.05
CA ASN A 185 -0.64 -1.34 20.15
C ASN A 185 -1.15 0.02 19.66
N LEU A 186 -0.74 0.46 18.46
CA LEU A 186 -1.29 1.67 17.85
C LEU A 186 -2.79 1.50 17.51
N LEU A 187 -3.16 0.36 16.93
CA LEU A 187 -4.56 0.05 16.56
C LEU A 187 -5.48 -0.11 17.78
N GLU A 188 -4.94 -0.51 18.92
CA GLU A 188 -5.69 -0.71 20.18
C GLU A 188 -6.00 0.60 20.89
N ARG A 189 -5.29 1.69 20.61
CA ARG A 189 -5.44 2.97 21.31
C ARG A 189 -6.86 3.46 21.32
N LYS A 190 -7.37 3.78 22.53
CA LYS A 190 -8.68 4.39 22.77
C LYS A 190 -8.54 5.85 23.14
N THR A 191 -9.55 6.63 22.82
CA THR A 191 -9.63 8.02 23.29
C THR A 191 -9.82 8.02 24.80
N LEU A 192 -8.96 8.75 25.51
CA LEU A 192 -8.97 8.88 26.97
C LEU A 192 -9.72 10.13 27.43
N SER A 193 -9.58 11.24 26.69
CA SER A 193 -10.20 12.51 27.01
C SER A 193 -10.27 13.44 25.79
N TYR A 194 -10.99 14.53 25.94
CA TYR A 194 -11.08 15.60 24.95
C TYR A 194 -10.66 16.91 25.58
N TRP A 195 -9.93 17.73 24.82
CA TRP A 195 -9.55 19.08 25.18
C TRP A 195 -10.38 20.07 24.36
N GLN A 196 -11.15 20.91 25.03
CA GLN A 196 -11.95 21.95 24.40
C GLN A 196 -11.32 23.33 24.64
N ARG A 197 -11.06 24.02 23.53
CA ARG A 197 -10.70 25.45 23.58
C ARG A 197 -11.85 26.26 23.00
N ASN A 198 -12.16 27.39 23.65
CA ASN A 198 -13.26 28.25 23.21
C ASN A 198 -13.12 28.66 21.74
N GLY A 199 -14.17 28.45 20.97
CA GLY A 199 -14.22 28.76 19.53
C GLY A 199 -13.48 27.79 18.60
N LEU A 200 -12.92 26.69 19.12
CA LEU A 200 -12.23 25.67 18.32
C LEU A 200 -12.88 24.30 18.48
N SER A 201 -12.59 23.40 17.53
CA SER A 201 -12.97 21.99 17.65
C SER A 201 -12.24 21.31 18.80
N ALA A 202 -12.91 20.34 19.42
CA ALA A 202 -12.30 19.55 20.48
C ALA A 202 -11.17 18.67 19.91
N MET A 203 -10.09 18.53 20.65
CA MET A 203 -8.98 17.64 20.36
C MET A 203 -9.04 16.44 21.29
N LYS A 204 -8.90 15.23 20.75
CA LYS A 204 -8.83 13.99 21.55
C LYS A 204 -7.41 13.68 22.03
N THR A 205 -7.33 12.98 23.13
CA THR A 205 -6.08 12.49 23.70
C THR A 205 -6.18 10.97 23.88
N PRO A 206 -5.22 10.16 23.37
CA PRO A 206 -4.12 10.59 22.48
C PRO A 206 -4.66 11.08 21.13
N GLY A 207 -3.90 11.97 20.46
CA GLY A 207 -4.30 12.56 19.18
C GLY A 207 -4.53 11.55 18.07
N ILE A 208 -3.85 10.39 18.14
CA ILE A 208 -4.07 9.25 17.27
C ILE A 208 -4.69 8.13 18.09
N ALA A 209 -6.00 7.97 17.98
CA ALA A 209 -6.79 6.90 18.61
C ALA A 209 -8.07 6.70 17.80
N HIS A 210 -8.40 5.47 17.44
CA HIS A 210 -9.57 5.15 16.64
C HIS A 210 -10.49 4.21 17.41
N ASN A 211 -11.68 4.68 17.77
CA ASN A 211 -12.64 3.95 18.61
C ASN A 211 -13.59 3.05 17.82
N GLY A 212 -13.71 3.27 16.51
CA GLY A 212 -14.62 2.50 15.65
C GLY A 212 -14.13 1.08 15.35
N PRO A 213 -14.99 0.26 14.75
CA PRO A 213 -14.67 -1.10 14.36
C PRO A 213 -13.56 -1.13 13.30
N LYS A 214 -12.85 -2.27 13.26
CA LYS A 214 -11.75 -2.51 12.33
C LYS A 214 -11.90 -3.87 11.69
N VAL A 215 -11.44 -3.99 10.45
CA VAL A 215 -11.27 -5.25 9.73
C VAL A 215 -9.83 -5.32 9.26
N MET A 216 -9.22 -6.49 9.28
CA MET A 216 -7.93 -6.75 8.67
C MET A 216 -8.11 -7.65 7.45
N LEU A 217 -7.47 -7.31 6.32
CA LEU A 217 -7.40 -8.14 5.13
C LEU A 217 -6.10 -8.93 5.12
N THR A 218 -6.17 -10.21 4.76
CA THR A 218 -4.99 -11.09 4.67
C THR A 218 -5.03 -11.92 3.40
N ASN A 219 -3.86 -12.37 2.93
CA ASN A 219 -3.75 -13.39 1.89
C ASN A 219 -2.53 -14.29 2.09
N GLY A 220 -2.36 -15.30 1.22
CA GLY A 220 -1.26 -16.24 1.29
C GLY A 220 0.15 -15.65 1.08
N TYR A 221 0.24 -14.35 0.80
CA TYR A 221 1.50 -13.60 0.71
C TYR A 221 1.79 -12.74 1.94
N SER A 222 0.85 -12.66 2.91
CA SER A 222 1.13 -12.09 4.23
C SER A 222 2.09 -13.04 4.95
N SER A 223 3.33 -12.62 5.19
CA SER A 223 4.40 -13.53 5.60
C SER A 223 5.21 -13.03 6.79
N SER A 224 5.79 -13.94 7.57
CA SER A 224 6.66 -13.64 8.70
C SER A 224 5.97 -12.69 9.72
N GLY A 225 6.46 -11.47 9.92
CA GLY A 225 5.75 -10.47 10.72
C GLY A 225 4.34 -10.14 10.18
N GLY A 226 4.07 -10.35 8.89
CA GLY A 226 2.74 -10.29 8.28
C GLY A 226 1.84 -11.48 8.64
N ASP A 227 2.39 -12.63 9.10
CA ASP A 227 1.64 -13.68 9.78
C ASP A 227 1.37 -13.31 11.25
N ALA A 228 2.35 -12.71 11.92
CA ALA A 228 2.22 -12.34 13.34
C ALA A 228 1.23 -11.18 13.53
N PHE A 229 1.13 -10.25 12.58
CA PHE A 229 0.27 -9.08 12.68
C PHE A 229 -1.23 -9.45 12.80
N PRO A 230 -1.81 -10.27 11.91
CA PRO A 230 -3.19 -10.74 12.07
C PRO A 230 -3.35 -11.65 13.30
N TYR A 231 -2.35 -12.43 13.70
CA TYR A 231 -2.41 -13.21 14.93
C TYR A 231 -2.60 -12.30 16.15
N TYR A 232 -1.78 -11.26 16.30
CA TYR A 232 -1.89 -10.31 17.42
C TYR A 232 -3.15 -9.46 17.32
N PHE A 233 -3.57 -9.09 16.10
CA PHE A 233 -4.82 -8.38 15.87
C PHE A 233 -6.02 -9.15 16.42
N ARG A 234 -6.09 -10.46 16.12
CA ARG A 234 -7.14 -11.35 16.65
C ARG A 234 -7.01 -11.51 18.16
N LYS A 235 -5.82 -11.78 18.66
CA LYS A 235 -5.58 -12.01 20.10
C LYS A 235 -5.98 -10.82 20.96
N LYS A 236 -5.82 -9.60 20.45
CA LYS A 236 -6.27 -8.36 21.09
C LYS A 236 -7.75 -8.03 20.84
N GLY A 237 -8.48 -8.84 20.09
CA GLY A 237 -9.89 -8.58 19.79
C GLY A 237 -10.12 -7.28 19.01
N LEU A 238 -9.19 -6.88 18.14
CA LEU A 238 -9.24 -5.59 17.44
C LEU A 238 -10.29 -5.56 16.33
N GLY A 239 -10.68 -6.73 15.78
CA GLY A 239 -11.68 -6.82 14.73
C GLY A 239 -11.68 -8.18 14.01
N THR A 240 -12.37 -8.22 12.87
CA THR A 240 -12.53 -9.41 12.03
C THR A 240 -11.43 -9.48 10.98
N ILE A 241 -10.93 -10.68 10.72
CA ILE A 241 -9.94 -10.95 9.66
C ILE A 241 -10.69 -11.53 8.45
N ILE A 242 -10.47 -10.96 7.27
CA ILE A 242 -11.12 -11.34 6.02
C ILE A 242 -10.06 -11.61 4.95
N GLY A 243 -10.27 -12.63 4.12
CA GLY A 243 -9.37 -12.96 3.03
C GLY A 243 -9.04 -14.43 2.98
N THR A 244 -7.79 -14.77 2.78
CA THR A 244 -7.30 -16.15 2.83
C THR A 244 -6.25 -16.31 3.92
N ARG A 245 -5.97 -17.58 4.27
CA ARG A 245 -4.92 -17.93 5.25
C ARG A 245 -3.59 -17.29 4.86
N THR A 246 -2.87 -16.75 5.84
CA THR A 246 -1.52 -16.20 5.65
C THR A 246 -0.52 -17.30 5.31
N TRP A 247 0.68 -16.92 4.92
CA TRP A 247 1.70 -17.87 4.42
C TRP A 247 2.02 -18.98 5.43
N GLY A 248 2.26 -18.63 6.69
CA GLY A 248 2.67 -19.58 7.72
C GLY A 248 4.18 -19.83 7.73
N GLY A 249 4.96 -18.87 7.30
CA GLY A 249 6.41 -18.90 7.36
C GLY A 249 6.93 -17.89 8.38
N LEU A 250 6.91 -18.25 9.66
CA LEU A 250 7.36 -17.40 10.76
C LEU A 250 8.39 -18.12 11.61
N VAL A 251 9.57 -18.31 11.03
CA VAL A 251 10.81 -18.61 11.75
C VAL A 251 11.80 -17.49 11.53
N GLY A 252 12.47 -17.05 12.57
CA GLY A 252 13.44 -15.97 12.46
C GLY A 252 14.79 -16.46 11.93
N MET A 253 15.37 -15.67 11.05
CA MET A 253 16.68 -15.91 10.46
C MET A 253 17.55 -14.68 10.68
N SER A 254 18.74 -14.85 11.25
CA SER A 254 19.69 -13.77 11.44
C SER A 254 21.13 -14.30 11.51
N GLY A 255 22.06 -13.55 10.91
CA GLY A 255 23.49 -13.77 11.10
C GLY A 255 24.05 -15.08 10.54
N ASN A 256 23.48 -15.59 9.43
CA ASN A 256 24.07 -16.76 8.76
C ASN A 256 25.43 -16.39 8.14
N ALA A 257 26.40 -17.30 8.30
CA ALA A 257 27.71 -17.11 7.72
C ALA A 257 27.68 -17.26 6.19
N GLY A 258 28.47 -16.47 5.49
CA GLY A 258 28.69 -16.63 4.05
C GLY A 258 29.46 -17.91 3.75
N LEU A 259 29.21 -18.50 2.60
CA LEU A 259 29.94 -19.64 2.07
C LEU A 259 31.23 -19.17 1.36
N VAL A 260 32.14 -20.11 1.06
CA VAL A 260 33.43 -19.80 0.45
C VAL A 260 33.35 -19.21 -0.95
N ASP A 261 32.25 -19.47 -1.66
CA ASP A 261 31.93 -18.94 -2.99
C ASP A 261 31.16 -17.61 -2.97
N GLY A 262 30.95 -17.03 -1.76
CA GLY A 262 30.15 -15.81 -1.59
C GLY A 262 28.65 -16.04 -1.51
N GLY A 263 28.17 -17.28 -1.67
CA GLY A 263 26.78 -17.66 -1.42
C GLY A 263 26.45 -17.68 0.07
N TYR A 264 25.18 -17.88 0.41
CA TYR A 264 24.76 -18.12 1.79
C TYR A 264 23.55 -19.06 1.90
N ILE A 265 23.38 -19.65 3.07
CA ILE A 265 22.23 -20.50 3.40
C ILE A 265 21.44 -19.84 4.51
N SER A 266 20.15 -19.58 4.26
CA SER A 266 19.23 -19.14 5.30
C SER A 266 18.88 -20.31 6.23
N VAL A 267 19.26 -20.21 7.50
CA VAL A 267 18.97 -21.21 8.51
C VAL A 267 18.06 -20.62 9.58
N PRO A 268 16.91 -21.23 9.88
CA PRO A 268 16.04 -20.80 10.97
C PRO A 268 16.77 -20.89 12.31
N GLN A 269 16.66 -19.85 13.14
CA GLN A 269 17.34 -19.75 14.43
C GLN A 269 16.37 -19.62 15.60
N PHE A 270 15.16 -19.11 15.37
CA PHE A 270 14.15 -18.94 16.41
C PHE A 270 12.73 -19.11 15.84
N GLY A 271 11.85 -19.61 16.67
CA GLY A 271 10.43 -19.80 16.38
C GLY A 271 9.56 -19.06 17.40
N ILE A 272 8.26 -19.08 17.19
CA ILE A 272 7.27 -18.41 18.03
C ILE A 272 6.34 -19.44 18.69
N TYR A 273 6.08 -19.28 20.00
CA TYR A 273 5.11 -20.05 20.75
C TYR A 273 4.25 -19.13 21.63
N ASP A 274 3.09 -19.61 22.04
CA ASP A 274 2.15 -18.83 22.86
C ASP A 274 2.29 -19.11 24.36
N GLU A 275 1.44 -18.46 25.17
CA GLU A 275 1.39 -18.64 26.62
C GLU A 275 0.91 -20.01 27.08
N ASN A 276 0.39 -20.85 26.19
CA ASN A 276 -0.01 -22.24 26.45
C ASN A 276 1.11 -23.23 26.08
N GLU A 277 2.33 -22.73 25.83
CA GLU A 277 3.50 -23.54 25.46
C GLU A 277 3.31 -24.25 24.10
N GLN A 278 2.48 -23.69 23.19
CA GLN A 278 2.21 -24.26 21.87
C GLN A 278 2.97 -23.47 20.80
N TRP A 279 3.68 -24.20 19.93
CA TRP A 279 4.23 -23.59 18.71
C TRP A 279 3.08 -23.09 17.84
N ILE A 280 3.19 -21.85 17.35
CA ILE A 280 2.14 -21.17 16.61
C ILE A 280 2.70 -20.65 15.29
N ILE A 281 1.79 -20.47 14.30
CA ILE A 281 2.00 -19.80 13.02
C ILE A 281 2.86 -20.62 12.04
N GLU A 282 4.07 -21.02 12.41
CA GLU A 282 4.97 -21.77 11.51
C GLU A 282 4.30 -23.03 10.95
N GLY A 283 4.27 -23.16 9.61
CA GLY A 283 3.65 -24.25 8.89
C GLY A 283 2.11 -24.19 8.81
N VAL A 284 1.44 -23.35 9.63
CA VAL A 284 -0.03 -23.29 9.69
C VAL A 284 -0.62 -21.95 9.27
N GLY A 285 0.10 -20.85 9.47
CA GLY A 285 -0.39 -19.48 9.22
C GLY A 285 -1.55 -19.07 10.11
N VAL A 286 -2.21 -17.98 9.70
CA VAL A 286 -3.40 -17.46 10.37
C VAL A 286 -4.58 -17.53 9.41
N SER A 287 -5.57 -18.37 9.70
CA SER A 287 -6.80 -18.47 8.93
C SER A 287 -7.68 -17.24 9.17
N PRO A 288 -8.37 -16.71 8.15
CA PRO A 288 -9.31 -15.61 8.33
C PRO A 288 -10.56 -16.08 9.11
N ASP A 289 -11.31 -15.12 9.64
CA ASP A 289 -12.63 -15.37 10.25
C ASP A 289 -13.71 -15.49 9.17
N ILE A 290 -13.52 -14.79 8.05
CA ILE A 290 -14.37 -14.86 6.86
C ILE A 290 -13.45 -15.11 5.65
N GLU A 291 -13.59 -16.30 5.05
CA GLU A 291 -12.81 -16.65 3.87
C GLU A 291 -13.37 -15.97 2.62
N VAL A 292 -12.49 -15.24 1.93
CA VAL A 292 -12.77 -14.59 0.65
C VAL A 292 -11.53 -14.74 -0.24
N VAL A 293 -11.69 -15.31 -1.42
CA VAL A 293 -10.58 -15.54 -2.34
C VAL A 293 -10.51 -14.42 -3.37
N ASP A 294 -9.36 -13.76 -3.45
CA ASP A 294 -9.06 -12.82 -4.53
C ASP A 294 -8.80 -13.59 -5.84
N ARG A 295 -9.77 -13.56 -6.73
CA ARG A 295 -9.65 -14.23 -8.03
C ARG A 295 -9.05 -13.29 -9.07
N PRO A 296 -7.96 -13.68 -9.75
CA PRO A 296 -7.28 -12.81 -10.73
C PRO A 296 -8.21 -12.24 -11.80
N GLU A 297 -9.18 -13.03 -12.27
CA GLU A 297 -10.16 -12.58 -13.26
C GLU A 297 -11.13 -11.51 -12.76
N GLN A 298 -11.35 -11.40 -11.45
CA GLN A 298 -12.13 -10.34 -10.83
C GLN A 298 -11.28 -9.10 -10.62
N LEU A 299 -10.07 -9.27 -10.08
CA LEU A 299 -9.12 -8.18 -9.85
C LEU A 299 -8.78 -7.46 -11.16
N ALA A 300 -8.59 -8.19 -12.26
CA ALA A 300 -8.35 -7.64 -13.59
C ALA A 300 -9.52 -6.77 -14.12
N LYS A 301 -10.73 -7.01 -13.61
CA LYS A 301 -11.92 -6.20 -13.92
C LYS A 301 -12.14 -5.06 -12.91
N GLY A 302 -11.20 -4.83 -12.00
CA GLY A 302 -11.30 -3.81 -10.95
C GLY A 302 -12.27 -4.19 -9.82
N ILE A 303 -12.61 -5.47 -9.65
CA ILE A 303 -13.44 -6.00 -8.56
C ILE A 303 -12.51 -6.55 -7.49
N ASP A 304 -12.67 -6.11 -6.24
CA ASP A 304 -11.90 -6.60 -5.10
C ASP A 304 -12.87 -7.19 -4.05
N PRO A 305 -13.12 -8.52 -4.09
CA PRO A 305 -14.10 -9.16 -3.22
C PRO A 305 -13.78 -9.02 -1.72
N CYS A 306 -12.49 -8.97 -1.36
CA CYS A 306 -12.07 -8.78 0.04
C CYS A 306 -12.46 -7.40 0.55
N ILE A 307 -12.26 -6.36 -0.26
CA ILE A 307 -12.67 -4.98 0.08
C ILE A 307 -14.19 -4.88 0.14
N GLU A 308 -14.92 -5.44 -0.83
CA GLU A 308 -16.39 -5.41 -0.83
C GLU A 308 -16.94 -6.06 0.44
N LYS A 309 -16.41 -7.23 0.82
CA LYS A 309 -16.82 -7.92 2.04
C LYS A 309 -16.44 -7.17 3.31
N ALA A 310 -15.26 -6.56 3.35
CA ALA A 310 -14.84 -5.75 4.50
C ALA A 310 -15.73 -4.53 4.71
N VAL A 311 -16.08 -3.83 3.62
CA VAL A 311 -17.01 -2.69 3.67
C VAL A 311 -18.40 -3.14 4.13
N GLU A 312 -18.94 -4.25 3.60
CA GLU A 312 -20.22 -4.83 4.03
C GLU A 312 -20.22 -5.10 5.54
N VAL A 313 -19.20 -5.79 6.06
CA VAL A 313 -19.08 -6.15 7.48
C VAL A 313 -19.02 -4.89 8.35
N LEU A 314 -18.19 -3.93 7.99
CA LEU A 314 -18.03 -2.70 8.76
C LEU A 314 -19.28 -1.82 8.74
N LEU A 315 -19.96 -1.69 7.59
CA LEU A 315 -21.21 -0.92 7.51
C LEU A 315 -22.31 -1.54 8.37
N LYS A 316 -22.38 -2.88 8.40
CA LYS A 316 -23.32 -3.59 9.30
C LYS A 316 -22.97 -3.34 10.76
N GLN A 317 -21.70 -3.46 11.15
CA GLN A 317 -21.27 -3.19 12.52
C GLN A 317 -21.57 -1.73 12.95
N LEU A 318 -21.39 -0.77 12.05
CA LEU A 318 -21.73 0.64 12.29
C LEU A 318 -23.24 0.89 12.41
N GLN A 319 -24.05 0.11 11.69
CA GLN A 319 -25.52 0.17 11.81
C GLN A 319 -25.97 -0.39 13.15
N ASP A 320 -25.42 -1.55 13.57
CA ASP A 320 -25.77 -2.22 14.82
C ASP A 320 -25.25 -1.44 16.04
N ASN A 321 -24.04 -0.86 15.96
CA ASN A 321 -23.37 -0.11 17.00
C ASN A 321 -22.72 1.17 16.43
N PRO A 322 -23.47 2.26 16.27
CA PRO A 322 -22.95 3.52 15.76
C PRO A 322 -21.83 4.10 16.65
N VAL A 323 -20.80 4.66 16.02
CA VAL A 323 -19.74 5.35 16.76
C VAL A 323 -20.33 6.57 17.47
N LYS A 324 -20.18 6.60 18.79
CA LYS A 324 -20.69 7.70 19.61
C LYS A 324 -19.87 8.97 19.34
N LYS A 325 -20.54 10.00 18.82
CA LYS A 325 -19.95 11.35 18.73
C LYS A 325 -20.02 12.01 20.11
N VAL A 326 -18.87 12.48 20.58
CA VAL A 326 -18.76 13.17 21.88
C VAL A 326 -18.73 14.67 21.64
N ASN A 327 -19.68 15.38 22.23
CA ASN A 327 -19.75 16.84 22.20
C ASN A 327 -19.24 17.42 23.53
N ALA A 328 -18.59 18.57 23.45
CA ALA A 328 -18.18 19.26 24.66
C ALA A 328 -19.41 19.61 25.53
N PRO A 329 -19.37 19.35 26.84
CA PRO A 329 -20.42 19.80 27.75
C PRO A 329 -20.46 21.35 27.84
N ALA A 330 -21.55 21.90 28.31
CA ALA A 330 -21.61 23.31 28.60
C ALA A 330 -20.51 23.69 29.59
N PRO A 331 -19.89 24.85 29.45
CA PRO A 331 -18.92 25.33 30.44
C PRO A 331 -19.51 25.33 31.86
N PRO A 332 -18.74 24.97 32.90
CA PRO A 332 -19.23 24.98 34.27
C PRO A 332 -19.59 26.40 34.67
N ASP A 333 -20.75 26.56 35.34
CA ASP A 333 -21.15 27.83 35.94
C ASP A 333 -20.25 28.13 37.13
N ARG A 334 -19.33 29.04 36.95
CA ARG A 334 -18.37 29.47 37.98
C ARG A 334 -18.91 30.60 38.87
N SER A 335 -20.12 31.10 38.63
CA SER A 335 -20.73 32.12 39.49
C SER A 335 -21.01 31.56 40.88
N LYS A 336 -21.18 30.25 41.03
CA LYS A 336 -21.42 29.56 42.31
C LYS A 336 -20.22 28.73 42.80
N TRP A 337 -19.00 29.05 42.34
CA TRP A 337 -17.77 28.31 42.68
C TRP A 337 -17.56 28.11 44.20
N ASN A 338 -17.88 29.14 45.01
CA ASN A 338 -17.72 29.08 46.47
C ASN A 338 -18.71 28.17 47.18
N GLU A 339 -19.83 27.79 46.55
CA GLU A 339 -20.83 26.88 47.13
C GLU A 339 -20.49 25.41 46.89
N GLN A 340 -19.70 25.10 45.86
CA GLN A 340 -19.29 23.74 45.50
C GLN A 340 -17.99 23.26 46.18
N MET A 341 -17.28 24.15 46.88
CA MET A 341 -16.04 23.86 47.61
C MET A 341 -16.26 23.71 49.12
N LYS A 342 -17.52 23.79 49.60
CA LYS A 342 -17.93 23.45 50.95
C LYS A 342 -18.50 22.00 50.96
#